data_8765054a9654b134a6c8252e15332ac6
#
_entry.id   8765054a9654b134a6c8252e15332ac6
#
_cell.length_a   1.000
_cell.length_b   1.000
_cell.length_c   1.000
_cell.angle_alpha   90.00
_cell.angle_beta   90.00
_cell.angle_gamma   90.00
#
_symmetry.space_group_name_H-M   'P 1'
#
loop_
_entity.id
_entity.type
_entity.pdbx_description
1 polymer ?
#
loop_
_entity_poly.entity_id
_entity_poly.type
_entity_poly.pdbx_seq_one_letter_code
_entity_poly.pdbx_strand_id
1 'polypeptide(L)' 'MVNKVINSAINLMGSQQKLADACGVKQPSVWAWLHGKKKVSAENAMRIEIATKGKVPAYKIRPDLTDLFPNPNQAA' A
#
# COMPACT_ATOMS: atom_id res chain seq x y z
N MET A 1 -16.05 -2.23 4.43
CA MET A 1 -14.97 -1.83 5.34
C MET A 1 -13.77 -1.35 4.53
N VAL A 2 -13.22 -0.20 4.87
CA VAL A 2 -12.06 0.31 4.13
C VAL A 2 -10.77 -0.36 4.62
N ASN A 3 -9.80 -0.45 3.72
CA ASN A 3 -8.47 -0.94 4.05
C ASN A 3 -7.73 0.15 4.85
N LYS A 4 -7.50 -0.11 6.13
CA LYS A 4 -6.88 0.88 7.01
C LYS A 4 -5.45 1.22 6.62
N VAL A 5 -4.71 0.25 6.10
CA VAL A 5 -3.32 0.48 5.68
C VAL A 5 -3.28 1.40 4.47
N ILE A 6 -4.14 1.15 3.49
CA ILE A 6 -4.23 2.02 2.31
C ILE A 6 -4.76 3.41 2.70
N ASN A 7 -5.71 3.47 3.62
CA ASN A 7 -6.20 4.76 4.12
C ASN A 7 -5.08 5.57 4.76
N SER A 8 -4.20 4.93 5.52
CA SER A 8 -3.03 5.60 6.10
C SER A 8 -2.10 6.15 5.02
N ALA A 9 -1.86 5.37 3.96
CA ALA A 9 -1.04 5.81 2.85
C ALA A 9 -1.67 7.03 2.15
N ILE A 10 -2.98 7.02 1.95
CA ILE A 10 -3.69 8.14 1.34
C ILE A 10 -3.53 9.40 2.21
N ASN A 11 -3.68 9.27 3.52
CA ASN A 11 -3.54 10.39 4.44
C ASN A 11 -2.13 10.96 4.43
N LEU A 12 -1.12 10.11 4.39
CA LEU A 12 0.27 10.53 4.32
C LEU A 12 0.59 11.24 3.01
N MET A 13 0.04 10.77 1.91
CA MET A 13 0.26 11.38 0.60
C MET A 13 -0.61 12.62 0.36
N GLY A 14 -1.72 12.74 1.07
CA GLY A 14 -2.63 13.88 0.99
C GLY A 14 -3.95 13.60 0.26
N SER A 15 -3.98 12.67 -0.69
CA SER A 15 -5.21 12.33 -1.41
C SER A 15 -5.01 11.02 -2.16
N GLN A 16 -6.13 10.42 -2.61
CA GLN A 16 -6.09 9.24 -3.46
C GLN A 16 -5.34 9.50 -4.76
N GLN A 17 -5.55 10.67 -5.36
CA GLN A 17 -4.88 11.03 -6.60
C GLN A 17 -3.36 11.12 -6.42
N LYS A 18 -2.91 11.72 -5.31
CA LYS A 18 -1.48 11.82 -5.04
C LYS A 18 -0.84 10.46 -4.84
N LEU A 19 -1.52 9.56 -4.14
CA LEU A 19 -1.02 8.20 -3.98
C LEU A 19 -0.98 7.48 -5.33
N ALA A 20 -2.01 7.63 -6.16
CA ALA A 20 -2.06 7.04 -7.48
C ALA A 20 -0.89 7.55 -8.36
N ASP A 21 -0.65 8.85 -8.34
CA ASP A 21 0.45 9.44 -9.09
C ASP A 21 1.80 8.87 -8.65
N ALA A 22 1.99 8.71 -7.34
CA ALA A 22 3.24 8.16 -6.81
C ALA A 22 3.44 6.69 -7.23
N CYS A 23 2.37 5.93 -7.41
CA CYS A 23 2.44 4.54 -7.83
C CYS A 23 2.41 4.35 -9.35
N GLY A 24 2.20 5.43 -10.10
CA GLY A 24 2.08 5.33 -11.55
C GLY A 24 0.80 4.64 -12.00
N VAL A 25 -0.26 4.73 -11.22
CA VAL A 25 -1.57 4.15 -11.53
C VAL A 25 -2.63 5.25 -11.55
N LYS A 26 -3.82 4.90 -11.98
CA LYS A 26 -4.93 5.86 -11.98
C LYS A 26 -5.67 5.83 -10.66
N GLN A 27 -6.31 6.94 -10.32
CA GLN A 27 -7.02 7.09 -9.05
C GLN A 27 -8.03 5.97 -8.78
N PRO A 28 -8.81 5.46 -9.76
CA PRO A 28 -9.72 4.34 -9.50
C PRO A 28 -9.05 3.09 -8.96
N SER A 29 -7.77 2.86 -9.27
CA SER A 29 -7.03 1.73 -8.69
C SER A 29 -6.85 1.91 -7.19
N VAL A 30 -6.49 3.11 -6.75
CA VAL A 30 -6.35 3.41 -5.32
C VAL A 30 -7.70 3.26 -4.61
N TRP A 31 -8.76 3.75 -5.23
CA TRP A 31 -10.10 3.58 -4.69
C TRP A 31 -10.44 2.10 -4.51
N ALA A 32 -10.12 1.28 -5.51
CA ALA A 32 -10.38 -0.16 -5.44
C ALA A 32 -9.59 -0.83 -4.32
N TRP A 33 -8.34 -0.43 -4.11
CA TRP A 33 -7.53 -0.93 -2.99
C TRP A 33 -8.15 -0.54 -1.65
N LEU A 34 -8.58 0.72 -1.53
CA LEU A 34 -9.17 1.24 -0.30
C LEU A 34 -10.43 0.47 0.09
N HIS A 35 -11.26 0.16 -0.88
CA HIS A 35 -12.55 -0.51 -0.64
C HIS A 35 -12.50 -2.03 -0.76
N GLY A 36 -11.30 -2.60 -0.88
CA GLY A 36 -11.12 -4.05 -0.93
C GLY A 36 -11.63 -4.71 -2.19
N LYS A 37 -11.80 -3.95 -3.27
CA LYS A 37 -12.25 -4.47 -4.56
C LYS A 37 -11.13 -5.13 -5.34
N LYS A 38 -9.89 -4.68 -5.14
CA LYS A 38 -8.70 -5.25 -5.74
C LYS A 38 -7.58 -5.29 -4.71
N LYS A 39 -6.74 -6.31 -4.80
CA LYS A 39 -5.52 -6.38 -3.98
C LYS A 39 -4.45 -5.51 -4.60
N VAL A 40 -3.63 -4.90 -3.74
CA VAL A 40 -2.45 -4.17 -4.17
C VAL A 40 -1.42 -5.20 -4.66
N SER A 41 -0.88 -5.01 -5.86
CA SER A 41 0.17 -5.91 -6.36
C SER A 41 1.45 -5.73 -5.53
N ALA A 42 2.35 -6.72 -5.59
CA ALA A 42 3.63 -6.64 -4.91
C ALA A 42 4.41 -5.39 -5.36
N GLU A 43 4.41 -5.10 -6.66
CA GLU A 43 5.07 -3.93 -7.21
C GLU A 43 4.49 -2.64 -6.64
N ASN A 44 3.17 -2.52 -6.59
CA ASN A 44 2.54 -1.33 -6.06
C ASN A 44 2.72 -1.21 -4.55
N ALA A 45 2.76 -2.33 -3.83
CA ALA A 45 3.06 -2.31 -2.39
C ALA A 45 4.45 -1.72 -2.14
N MET A 46 5.44 -2.09 -2.95
CA MET A 46 6.78 -1.51 -2.85
C MET A 46 6.79 -0.01 -3.17
N ARG A 47 6.03 0.40 -4.19
CA ARG A 47 5.93 1.81 -4.55
C ARG A 47 5.30 2.64 -3.45
N ILE A 48 4.29 2.09 -2.78
CA ILE A 48 3.67 2.76 -1.63
C ILE A 48 4.67 2.90 -0.48
N GLU A 49 5.44 1.85 -0.21
CA GLU A 49 6.47 1.91 0.83
C GLU A 49 7.49 3.02 0.53
N ILE A 50 7.96 3.09 -0.70
CA ILE A 50 8.91 4.13 -1.12
C ILE A 50 8.28 5.51 -1.02
N ALA A 51 7.06 5.67 -1.53
CA ALA A 51 6.36 6.95 -1.53
C ALA A 51 6.10 7.48 -0.12
N THR A 52 5.84 6.59 0.84
CA THR A 52 5.58 6.96 2.22
C THR A 52 6.86 6.94 3.07
N LYS A 53 8.02 6.75 2.45
CA LYS A 53 9.33 6.71 3.13
C LYS A 53 9.36 5.67 4.24
N GLY A 54 8.76 4.52 3.98
CA GLY A 54 8.75 3.39 4.90
C GLY A 54 7.67 3.47 5.98
N LYS A 55 6.89 4.54 6.04
CA LYS A 55 5.84 4.66 7.06
C LYS A 55 4.70 3.67 6.82
N VAL A 56 4.45 3.31 5.56
CA VAL A 56 3.50 2.26 5.20
C VAL A 56 4.28 1.18 4.47
N PRO A 57 4.86 0.23 5.20
CA PRO A 57 5.72 -0.78 4.59
C PRO A 57 4.92 -1.83 3.83
N ALA A 58 5.57 -2.43 2.83
CA ALA A 58 4.92 -3.40 1.96
C ALA A 58 4.39 -4.63 2.71
N TYR A 59 5.08 -5.06 3.77
CA TYR A 59 4.61 -6.22 4.53
C TYR A 59 3.27 -5.98 5.21
N LYS A 60 2.93 -4.73 5.52
CA LYS A 60 1.61 -4.38 6.08
C LYS A 60 0.55 -4.32 5.01
N ILE A 61 0.94 -3.95 3.78
CA ILE A 61 0.00 -3.89 2.65
C ILE A 61 -0.35 -5.29 2.16
N ARG A 62 0.68 -6.13 2.06
CA ARG A 62 0.52 -7.51 1.58
C ARG A 62 1.14 -8.47 2.60
N PRO A 63 0.49 -8.69 3.75
CA PRO A 63 1.03 -9.58 4.79
C PRO A 63 1.05 -11.05 4.37
N ASP A 64 0.35 -11.40 3.29
CA ASP A 64 0.35 -12.74 2.71
C ASP A 64 1.61 -13.04 1.90
N LEU A 65 2.37 -12.01 1.49
CA LEU A 65 3.57 -12.18 0.67
C LEU A 65 4.83 -12.18 1.56
N THR A 66 4.90 -13.14 2.48
CA THR A 66 6.00 -13.20 3.45
C THR A 66 7.35 -13.48 2.84
N ASP A 67 7.39 -14.12 1.67
CA ASP A 67 8.66 -14.39 0.97
C ASP A 67 9.25 -13.11 0.37
N LEU A 68 8.40 -12.22 -0.10
CA LEU A 68 8.83 -10.96 -0.68
C LEU A 68 8.97 -9.85 0.36
N PHE A 69 8.05 -9.83 1.33
CA PHE A 69 7.99 -8.79 2.35
C PHE A 69 7.93 -9.43 3.73
N PRO A 70 9.06 -9.95 4.24
CA PRO A 70 9.08 -10.57 5.57
C PRO A 70 8.72 -9.54 6.65
N ASN A 71 7.89 -9.97 7.60
CA ASN A 71 7.53 -9.12 8.72
C ASN A 71 8.70 -9.04 9.69
N PRO A 72 9.29 -7.84 9.93
CA PRO A 72 10.43 -7.71 10.83
C PRO A 72 10.15 -8.20 12.25
N ASN A 73 8.90 -8.12 12.70
CA ASN A 73 8.52 -8.54 14.03
C ASN A 73 8.38 -10.06 14.16
N GLN A 74 8.40 -10.78 13.06
CA GLN A 74 8.34 -12.25 13.02
C GLN A 74 9.68 -12.87 12.67
N ALA A 75 10.69 -12.07 12.44
CA ALA A 75 12.04 -12.58 12.18
C ALA A 75 12.59 -13.15 13.48
N ALA A 76 12.61 -14.44 13.58
CA ALA A 76 13.14 -15.14 14.75
C ALA A 76 14.63 -15.25 14.66
#